data_2e8ee976f9fc0e7c71523865306710b2
#
_entry.id   2e8ee976f9fc0e7c71523865306710b2
#
_cell.length_a   1.000
_cell.length_b   1.000
_cell.length_c   1.000
_cell.angle_alpha   90.00
_cell.angle_beta   90.00
_cell.angle_gamma   90.00
#
_symmetry.space_group_name_H-M   'P 1'
#
loop_
_entity.id
_entity.type
_entity.pdbx_description
1 polymer ?
#
loop_
_entity_poly.entity_id
_entity_poly.type
_entity_poly.pdbx_seq_one_letter_code
_entity_poly.pdbx_strand_id
1 'polypeptide(L)'
;LNQKGGKAIGLSGIDGKLIECEKHKTSVNGEKIDLGYVGKVTKINSKLIEFIAQDEYIPVVAPIGVGKNGESYNINADTVASEIAAALKAEKLMLLTDVEGVKTSDGKIIPALTINEAYSLIEENVINGGMIPKVLGCIEALEKGVNRTHIIDGRIPHCLLLEIFTNKGIGTMIMKEKV
;
A
#
# COMPACT_ATOMS: atom_id res chain seq x y z
N LEU A 1 14.83 5.11 -12.84
CA LEU A 1 15.83 4.81 -11.80
C LEU A 1 17.18 4.47 -12.44
N ASN A 2 17.26 3.47 -13.31
CA ASN A 2 18.52 3.01 -13.93
C ASN A 2 19.30 4.13 -14.66
N GLN A 3 18.61 5.01 -15.41
CA GLN A 3 19.25 6.17 -16.07
C GLN A 3 19.83 7.19 -15.08
N LYS A 4 19.47 7.13 -13.80
CA LYS A 4 19.98 7.96 -12.72
C LYS A 4 21.03 7.26 -11.85
N GLY A 5 21.53 6.10 -12.32
CA GLY A 5 22.55 5.32 -11.62
C GLY A 5 22.02 4.36 -10.55
N GLY A 6 20.70 4.23 -10.39
CA GLY A 6 20.10 3.25 -9.50
C GLY A 6 20.05 1.87 -10.16
N LYS A 7 20.16 0.81 -9.37
CA LYS A 7 19.99 -0.57 -9.81
C LYS A 7 18.52 -0.97 -9.60
N ALA A 8 17.66 -0.88 -10.63
CA ALA A 8 16.26 -1.24 -10.52
C ALA A 8 15.87 -2.39 -11.47
N ILE A 9 15.05 -3.31 -11.00
CA ILE A 9 14.47 -4.41 -11.78
C ILE A 9 12.96 -4.27 -11.80
N GLY A 10 12.37 -4.18 -13.01
CA GLY A 10 10.93 -4.24 -13.20
C GLY A 10 10.43 -5.69 -13.14
N LEU A 11 9.36 -5.89 -12.38
CA LEU A 11 8.69 -7.17 -12.20
C LEU A 11 7.19 -7.00 -12.42
N SER A 12 6.56 -7.99 -13.01
CA SER A 12 5.13 -8.21 -12.89
C SER A 12 4.87 -9.19 -11.73
N GLY A 13 3.73 -9.11 -11.08
CA GLY A 13 3.34 -10.11 -10.09
C GLY A 13 3.21 -11.53 -10.65
N ILE A 14 3.19 -11.70 -11.98
CA ILE A 14 3.22 -13.00 -12.66
C ILE A 14 4.62 -13.63 -12.57
N ASP A 15 5.68 -12.81 -12.62
CA ASP A 15 7.07 -13.27 -12.63
C ASP A 15 7.39 -14.02 -11.33
N GLY A 16 7.85 -15.27 -11.46
CA GLY A 16 8.12 -16.15 -10.35
C GLY A 16 6.92 -16.36 -9.40
N LYS A 17 5.69 -16.16 -9.90
CA LYS A 17 4.46 -16.17 -9.09
C LYS A 17 4.58 -15.23 -7.88
N LEU A 18 5.10 -14.02 -8.12
CA LEU A 18 5.30 -13.02 -7.08
C LEU A 18 3.99 -12.66 -6.40
N ILE A 19 2.90 -12.51 -7.17
CA ILE A 19 1.56 -12.22 -6.65
C ILE A 19 0.60 -13.30 -7.15
N GLU A 20 0.30 -14.29 -6.30
CA GLU A 20 -0.76 -15.25 -6.55
C GLU A 20 -2.12 -14.62 -6.17
N CYS A 21 -3.13 -14.81 -7.01
CA CYS A 21 -4.46 -14.22 -6.80
C CYS A 21 -5.57 -15.13 -7.28
N GLU A 22 -6.79 -14.82 -6.87
CA GLU A 22 -8.02 -15.39 -7.39
C GLU A 22 -8.90 -14.30 -7.98
N LYS A 23 -9.86 -14.67 -8.83
CA LYS A 23 -10.83 -13.70 -9.36
C LYS A 23 -11.59 -13.02 -8.22
N HIS A 24 -11.55 -11.70 -8.18
CA HIS A 24 -12.28 -10.94 -7.18
C HIS A 24 -13.79 -11.09 -7.39
N LYS A 25 -14.48 -11.56 -6.36
CA LYS A 25 -15.94 -11.71 -6.35
C LYS A 25 -16.53 -10.62 -5.47
N THR A 26 -17.38 -9.80 -6.03
CA THR A 26 -18.12 -8.78 -5.28
C THR A 26 -19.62 -8.94 -5.47
N SER A 27 -20.39 -8.45 -4.52
CA SER A 27 -21.84 -8.38 -4.65
C SER A 27 -22.33 -7.00 -4.21
N VAL A 28 -23.29 -6.47 -4.96
CA VAL A 28 -23.99 -5.23 -4.60
C VAL A 28 -25.49 -5.56 -4.51
N ASN A 29 -26.11 -5.20 -3.41
CA ASN A 29 -27.52 -5.51 -3.11
C ASN A 29 -27.90 -7.00 -3.27
N GLY A 30 -26.95 -7.90 -2.98
CA GLY A 30 -27.17 -9.37 -3.10
C GLY A 30 -26.93 -9.94 -4.51
N GLU A 31 -26.75 -9.12 -5.51
CA GLU A 31 -26.41 -9.55 -6.88
C GLU A 31 -24.89 -9.67 -7.05
N LYS A 32 -24.44 -10.81 -7.59
CA LYS A 32 -23.02 -11.03 -7.92
C LYS A 32 -22.64 -10.21 -9.14
N ILE A 33 -21.65 -9.36 -8.99
CA ILE A 33 -21.10 -8.55 -10.07
C ILE A 33 -19.79 -9.17 -10.57
N ASP A 34 -19.71 -9.40 -11.88
CA ASP A 34 -18.47 -9.81 -12.53
C ASP A 34 -17.65 -8.56 -12.90
N LEU A 35 -16.53 -8.35 -12.20
CA LEU A 35 -15.58 -7.26 -12.45
C LEU A 35 -14.58 -7.59 -13.57
N GLY A 36 -14.78 -8.69 -14.30
CA GLY A 36 -13.83 -9.14 -15.33
C GLY A 36 -12.53 -9.69 -14.72
N TYR A 37 -11.40 -9.27 -15.25
CA TYR A 37 -10.08 -9.74 -14.80
C TYR A 37 -9.53 -8.89 -13.63
N VAL A 38 -10.32 -8.76 -12.58
CA VAL A 38 -9.90 -8.14 -11.32
C VAL A 38 -9.57 -9.24 -10.32
N GLY A 39 -8.39 -9.15 -9.69
CA GLY A 39 -7.87 -10.15 -8.75
C GLY A 39 -7.95 -9.71 -7.30
N LYS A 40 -8.05 -10.70 -6.42
CA LYS A 40 -7.81 -10.59 -4.98
C LYS A 40 -6.55 -11.37 -4.65
N VAL A 41 -5.58 -10.74 -4.00
CA VAL A 41 -4.33 -11.37 -3.58
C VAL A 41 -4.62 -12.53 -2.63
N THR A 42 -4.00 -13.68 -2.90
CA THR A 42 -4.06 -14.86 -2.04
C THR A 42 -2.72 -15.18 -1.40
N LYS A 43 -1.61 -14.81 -2.08
CA LYS A 43 -0.26 -15.04 -1.57
C LYS A 43 0.76 -14.15 -2.25
N ILE A 44 1.76 -13.73 -1.51
CA ILE A 44 2.95 -13.02 -1.99
C ILE A 44 4.18 -13.92 -1.82
N ASN A 45 4.98 -14.04 -2.89
CA ASN A 45 6.29 -14.69 -2.84
C ASN A 45 7.37 -13.69 -2.42
N SER A 46 7.43 -13.37 -1.12
CA SER A 46 8.39 -12.40 -0.58
C SER A 46 9.85 -12.79 -0.84
N LYS A 47 10.15 -14.10 -0.91
CA LYS A 47 11.51 -14.60 -1.17
C LYS A 47 12.11 -14.08 -2.47
N LEU A 48 11.29 -13.88 -3.51
CA LEU A 48 11.77 -13.31 -4.77
C LEU A 48 12.22 -11.85 -4.59
N ILE A 49 11.45 -11.05 -3.83
CA ILE A 49 11.79 -9.66 -3.53
C ILE A 49 13.06 -9.61 -2.67
N GLU A 50 13.12 -10.42 -1.61
CA GLU A 50 14.27 -10.52 -0.71
C GLU A 50 15.54 -10.89 -1.48
N PHE A 51 15.46 -11.89 -2.37
CA PHE A 51 16.59 -12.32 -3.21
C PHE A 51 17.11 -11.18 -4.10
N ILE A 52 16.21 -10.42 -4.74
CA ILE A 52 16.58 -9.29 -5.61
C ILE A 52 17.20 -8.16 -4.77
N ALA A 53 16.63 -7.89 -3.60
CA ALA A 53 17.10 -6.82 -2.71
C ALA A 53 18.47 -7.11 -2.06
N GLN A 54 18.83 -8.39 -1.87
CA GLN A 54 20.15 -8.79 -1.34
C GLN A 54 21.32 -8.30 -2.21
N ASP A 55 21.13 -8.23 -3.53
CA ASP A 55 22.12 -7.72 -4.47
C ASP A 55 22.00 -6.21 -4.73
N GLU A 56 21.38 -5.48 -3.80
CA GLU A 56 21.17 -4.02 -3.84
C GLU A 56 20.31 -3.53 -5.01
N TYR A 57 19.54 -4.42 -5.64
CA TYR A 57 18.56 -4.02 -6.63
C TYR A 57 17.26 -3.52 -5.98
N ILE A 58 16.63 -2.55 -6.62
CA ILE A 58 15.33 -2.01 -6.22
C ILE A 58 14.25 -2.74 -7.04
N PRO A 59 13.45 -3.62 -6.42
CA PRO A 59 12.33 -4.26 -7.11
C PRO A 59 11.23 -3.22 -7.40
N VAL A 60 10.81 -3.12 -8.65
CA VAL A 60 9.70 -2.26 -9.09
C VAL A 60 8.59 -3.18 -9.60
N VAL A 61 7.53 -3.33 -8.83
CA VAL A 61 6.49 -4.35 -9.06
C VAL A 61 5.23 -3.73 -9.66
N ALA A 62 4.80 -4.26 -10.82
CA ALA A 62 3.49 -3.94 -11.38
C ALA A 62 2.39 -4.75 -10.68
N PRO A 63 1.20 -4.14 -10.38
CA PRO A 63 0.14 -4.78 -9.61
C PRO A 63 -0.74 -5.72 -10.47
N ILE A 64 -0.09 -6.69 -11.11
CA ILE A 64 -0.73 -7.73 -11.93
C ILE A 64 -0.44 -9.07 -11.27
N GLY A 65 -1.48 -9.80 -10.87
CA GLY A 65 -1.36 -11.10 -10.24
C GLY A 65 -1.63 -12.26 -11.20
N VAL A 66 -1.18 -13.46 -10.83
CA VAL A 66 -1.41 -14.70 -11.56
C VAL A 66 -2.42 -15.58 -10.83
N GLY A 67 -3.43 -16.04 -11.56
CA GLY A 67 -4.41 -17.00 -11.10
C GLY A 67 -3.89 -18.44 -11.15
N LYS A 68 -4.66 -19.35 -10.57
CA LYS A 68 -4.30 -20.76 -10.44
C LYS A 68 -4.00 -21.45 -11.78
N ASN A 69 -4.70 -21.07 -12.85
CA ASN A 69 -4.54 -21.66 -14.18
C ASN A 69 -3.67 -20.78 -15.12
N GLY A 70 -2.98 -19.76 -14.57
CA GLY A 70 -2.12 -18.87 -15.33
C GLY A 70 -2.79 -17.61 -15.87
N GLU A 71 -4.05 -17.34 -15.51
CA GLU A 71 -4.74 -16.12 -15.90
C GLU A 71 -4.10 -14.89 -15.24
N SER A 72 -4.08 -13.78 -15.94
CA SER A 72 -3.61 -12.50 -15.42
C SER A 72 -4.77 -11.69 -14.86
N TYR A 73 -4.59 -11.13 -13.67
CA TYR A 73 -5.58 -10.27 -13.03
C TYR A 73 -4.97 -8.91 -12.68
N ASN A 74 -5.71 -7.85 -12.97
CA ASN A 74 -5.39 -6.52 -12.46
C ASN A 74 -5.79 -6.44 -10.98
N ILE A 75 -4.93 -5.86 -10.15
CA ILE A 75 -5.16 -5.70 -8.72
C ILE A 75 -4.93 -4.24 -8.34
N ASN A 76 -5.70 -3.72 -7.39
CA ASN A 76 -5.47 -2.36 -6.89
C ASN A 76 -4.04 -2.22 -6.35
N ALA A 77 -3.33 -1.16 -6.76
CA ALA A 77 -1.93 -0.96 -6.43
C ALA A 77 -1.69 -0.76 -4.92
N ASP A 78 -2.58 -0.03 -4.23
CA ASP A 78 -2.47 0.18 -2.78
C ASP A 78 -2.62 -1.17 -2.05
N THR A 79 -3.54 -2.03 -2.50
CA THR A 79 -3.72 -3.39 -1.96
C THR A 79 -2.46 -4.23 -2.17
N VAL A 80 -1.88 -4.23 -3.37
CA VAL A 80 -0.64 -4.99 -3.65
C VAL A 80 0.50 -4.47 -2.80
N ALA A 81 0.66 -3.15 -2.67
CA ALA A 81 1.69 -2.56 -1.83
C ALA A 81 1.55 -2.97 -0.36
N SER A 82 0.33 -2.97 0.18
CA SER A 82 0.03 -3.40 1.55
C SER A 82 0.35 -4.89 1.76
N GLU A 83 -0.05 -5.75 0.82
CA GLU A 83 0.20 -7.20 0.90
C GLU A 83 1.70 -7.54 0.78
N ILE A 84 2.44 -6.86 -0.11
CA ILE A 84 3.89 -7.02 -0.22
C ILE A 84 4.58 -6.54 1.07
N ALA A 85 4.22 -5.36 1.59
CA ALA A 85 4.78 -4.83 2.81
C ALA A 85 4.53 -5.76 4.01
N ALA A 86 3.33 -6.32 4.10
CA ALA A 86 2.98 -7.30 5.13
C ALA A 86 3.79 -8.61 5.00
N ALA A 87 3.92 -9.16 3.78
CA ALA A 87 4.68 -10.38 3.54
C ALA A 87 6.17 -10.23 3.86
N LEU A 88 6.74 -9.04 3.63
CA LEU A 88 8.12 -8.69 3.95
C LEU A 88 8.30 -8.28 5.44
N LYS A 89 7.23 -8.10 6.20
CA LYS A 89 7.26 -7.46 7.54
C LYS A 89 8.03 -6.15 7.49
N ALA A 90 7.67 -5.32 6.50
CA ALA A 90 8.38 -4.10 6.20
C ALA A 90 8.37 -3.13 7.39
N GLU A 91 9.47 -2.41 7.57
CA GLU A 91 9.55 -1.36 8.60
C GLU A 91 8.56 -0.22 8.32
N LYS A 92 8.38 0.13 7.04
CA LYS A 92 7.47 1.20 6.62
C LYS A 92 6.78 0.85 5.30
N LEU A 93 5.49 1.16 5.23
CA LEU A 93 4.74 1.26 3.97
C LEU A 93 4.46 2.74 3.71
N MET A 94 4.79 3.24 2.54
CA MET A 94 4.50 4.62 2.13
C MET A 94 3.59 4.62 0.93
N LEU A 95 2.36 5.12 1.10
CA LEU A 95 1.41 5.35 0.01
C LEU A 95 1.57 6.77 -0.51
N LEU A 96 2.07 6.90 -1.74
CA LEU A 96 2.17 8.16 -2.45
C LEU A 96 0.84 8.44 -3.14
N THR A 97 0.24 9.58 -2.81
CA THR A 97 -1.08 9.97 -3.32
C THR A 97 -1.06 11.42 -3.80
N ASP A 98 -2.20 11.92 -4.27
CA ASP A 98 -2.42 13.30 -4.69
C ASP A 98 -3.03 14.20 -3.61
N VAL A 99 -3.00 13.73 -2.36
CA VAL A 99 -3.44 14.49 -1.18
C VAL A 99 -2.33 14.55 -0.13
N GLU A 100 -2.32 15.62 0.65
CA GLU A 100 -1.25 15.90 1.62
C GLU A 100 -1.21 14.93 2.81
N GLY A 101 -2.29 14.19 3.06
CA GLY A 101 -2.49 13.29 4.19
C GLY A 101 -3.91 13.32 4.69
N VAL A 102 -4.16 12.74 5.86
CA VAL A 102 -5.44 12.83 6.56
C VAL A 102 -5.59 14.22 7.18
N LYS A 103 -6.74 14.86 6.95
CA LYS A 103 -7.02 16.20 7.46
C LYS A 103 -8.14 16.18 8.50
N THR A 104 -8.03 17.08 9.46
CA THR A 104 -9.12 17.43 10.37
C THR A 104 -10.25 18.16 9.63
N SER A 105 -11.39 18.34 10.25
CA SER A 105 -12.53 19.08 9.69
C SER A 105 -12.20 20.54 9.37
N ASP A 106 -11.22 21.15 10.05
CA ASP A 106 -10.71 22.51 9.77
C ASP A 106 -9.56 22.54 8.74
N GLY A 107 -9.29 21.40 8.08
CA GLY A 107 -8.36 21.30 6.96
C GLY A 107 -6.89 21.16 7.33
N LYS A 108 -6.53 21.01 8.60
CA LYS A 108 -5.16 20.79 9.04
C LYS A 108 -4.76 19.32 8.90
N ILE A 109 -3.52 19.07 8.49
CA ILE A 109 -2.98 17.71 8.41
C ILE A 109 -2.82 17.14 9.82
N ILE A 110 -3.26 15.89 10.00
CA ILE A 110 -3.01 15.10 11.19
C ILE A 110 -1.70 14.37 10.99
N PRO A 111 -0.62 14.71 11.70
CA PRO A 111 0.70 14.14 11.42
C PRO A 111 0.83 12.68 11.83
N ALA A 112 0.09 12.25 12.83
CA ALA A 112 0.13 10.87 13.31
C ALA A 112 -1.22 10.43 13.90
N LEU A 113 -1.60 9.19 13.61
CA LEU A 113 -2.81 8.53 14.10
C LEU A 113 -2.47 7.13 14.61
N THR A 114 -3.14 6.72 15.66
CA THR A 114 -3.26 5.29 15.99
C THR A 114 -4.36 4.65 15.16
N ILE A 115 -4.38 3.31 15.11
CA ILE A 115 -5.47 2.54 14.47
C ILE A 115 -6.82 2.95 15.03
N ASN A 116 -6.95 3.08 16.36
CA ASN A 116 -8.21 3.44 17.02
C ASN A 116 -8.64 4.85 16.66
N GLU A 117 -7.73 5.83 16.67
CA GLU A 117 -8.02 7.19 16.24
C GLU A 117 -8.48 7.25 14.78
N ALA A 118 -7.85 6.45 13.90
CA ALA A 118 -8.24 6.39 12.49
C ALA A 118 -9.67 5.83 12.31
N TYR A 119 -10.04 4.79 13.04
CA TYR A 119 -11.41 4.27 13.03
C TYR A 119 -12.42 5.31 13.55
N SER A 120 -12.15 5.99 14.67
CA SER A 120 -13.02 7.04 15.19
C SER A 120 -13.24 8.16 14.16
N LEU A 121 -12.19 8.59 13.46
CA LEU A 121 -12.30 9.62 12.43
C LEU A 121 -13.08 9.16 11.19
N ILE A 122 -13.11 7.86 10.89
CA ILE A 122 -13.98 7.29 9.85
C ILE A 122 -15.44 7.32 10.32
N GLU A 123 -15.72 6.88 11.54
CA GLU A 123 -17.08 6.90 12.13
C GLU A 123 -17.65 8.32 12.23
N GLU A 124 -16.82 9.29 12.60
CA GLU A 124 -17.15 10.72 12.65
C GLU A 124 -17.26 11.37 11.26
N ASN A 125 -17.05 10.61 10.17
CA ASN A 125 -17.06 11.08 8.79
C ASN A 125 -16.04 12.21 8.49
N VAL A 126 -15.00 12.33 9.30
CA VAL A 126 -13.83 13.20 9.04
C VAL A 126 -12.96 12.57 7.94
N ILE A 127 -12.68 11.27 8.06
CA ILE A 127 -12.10 10.48 6.97
C ILE A 127 -13.24 9.95 6.11
N ASN A 128 -13.29 10.36 4.85
CA ASN A 128 -14.37 10.01 3.94
C ASN A 128 -13.89 9.76 2.51
N GLY A 129 -14.80 9.32 1.64
CA GLY A 129 -14.56 9.14 0.21
C GLY A 129 -13.36 8.25 -0.10
N GLY A 130 -12.50 8.69 -1.01
CA GLY A 130 -11.32 7.94 -1.47
C GLY A 130 -10.21 7.78 -0.42
N MET A 131 -10.27 8.48 0.70
CA MET A 131 -9.30 8.34 1.80
C MET A 131 -9.58 7.08 2.63
N ILE A 132 -10.85 6.67 2.78
CA ILE A 132 -11.23 5.48 3.56
C ILE A 132 -10.45 4.23 3.12
N PRO A 133 -10.47 3.81 1.83
CA PRO A 133 -9.76 2.61 1.41
C PRO A 133 -8.25 2.70 1.62
N LYS A 134 -7.64 3.88 1.53
CA LYS A 134 -6.22 4.07 1.81
C LYS A 134 -5.89 3.87 3.28
N VAL A 135 -6.68 4.49 4.17
CA VAL A 135 -6.51 4.35 5.62
C VAL A 135 -6.75 2.91 6.06
N LEU A 136 -7.80 2.25 5.55
CA LEU A 136 -8.07 0.83 5.85
C LEU A 136 -6.95 -0.08 5.35
N GLY A 137 -6.40 0.16 4.16
CA GLY A 137 -5.24 -0.57 3.64
C GLY A 137 -3.98 -0.39 4.52
N CYS A 138 -3.76 0.82 5.03
CA CYS A 138 -2.70 1.10 6.01
C CYS A 138 -2.91 0.32 7.32
N ILE A 139 -4.13 0.32 7.86
CA ILE A 139 -4.47 -0.42 9.08
C ILE A 139 -4.26 -1.92 8.87
N GLU A 140 -4.76 -2.49 7.76
CA GLU A 140 -4.59 -3.90 7.43
C GLU A 140 -3.10 -4.29 7.35
N ALA A 141 -2.26 -3.46 6.75
CA ALA A 141 -0.83 -3.70 6.69
C ALA A 141 -0.19 -3.70 8.09
N LEU A 142 -0.58 -2.78 8.97
CA LEU A 142 -0.13 -2.72 10.37
C LEU A 142 -0.53 -3.98 11.14
N GLU A 143 -1.79 -4.44 11.01
CA GLU A 143 -2.29 -5.65 11.65
C GLU A 143 -1.53 -6.89 11.20
N LYS A 144 -1.13 -6.94 9.92
CA LYS A 144 -0.32 -8.01 9.33
C LYS A 144 1.17 -7.93 9.64
N GLY A 145 1.62 -6.92 10.39
CA GLY A 145 2.99 -6.88 10.93
C GLY A 145 3.92 -5.83 10.36
N VAL A 146 3.44 -4.92 9.52
CA VAL A 146 4.17 -3.69 9.17
C VAL A 146 4.25 -2.80 10.41
N ASN A 147 5.42 -2.17 10.66
CA ASN A 147 5.59 -1.37 11.88
C ASN A 147 4.92 0.01 11.77
N ARG A 148 5.01 0.68 10.63
CA ARG A 148 4.43 2.01 10.39
C ARG A 148 3.92 2.12 8.96
N THR A 149 2.84 2.86 8.77
CA THR A 149 2.34 3.19 7.45
C THR A 149 2.19 4.70 7.30
N HIS A 150 2.41 5.22 6.10
CA HIS A 150 2.43 6.64 5.82
C HIS A 150 1.60 6.94 4.57
N ILE A 151 0.79 7.99 4.62
CA ILE A 151 0.07 8.56 3.48
C ILE A 151 0.69 9.92 3.21
N ILE A 152 1.33 10.11 2.06
CA ILE A 152 2.11 11.31 1.72
C ILE A 152 1.76 11.83 0.34
N ASP A 153 1.92 13.14 0.14
CA ASP A 153 1.73 13.77 -1.17
C ASP A 153 2.91 13.46 -2.11
N GLY A 154 2.67 12.58 -3.08
CA GLY A 154 3.65 12.19 -4.08
C GLY A 154 4.00 13.28 -5.10
N ARG A 155 3.27 14.40 -5.13
CA ARG A 155 3.55 15.56 -5.99
C ARG A 155 4.67 16.44 -5.43
N ILE A 156 4.97 16.32 -4.14
CA ILE A 156 6.06 17.07 -3.49
C ILE A 156 7.40 16.48 -3.95
N PRO A 157 8.30 17.28 -4.55
CA PRO A 157 9.64 16.82 -4.92
C PRO A 157 10.37 16.22 -3.70
N HIS A 158 10.98 15.05 -3.91
CA HIS A 158 11.72 14.34 -2.86
C HIS A 158 10.90 13.96 -1.62
N CYS A 159 9.59 13.78 -1.76
CA CYS A 159 8.66 13.48 -0.66
C CYS A 159 9.14 12.31 0.23
N LEU A 160 9.66 11.22 -0.35
CA LEU A 160 10.19 10.09 0.42
C LEU A 160 11.38 10.50 1.30
N LEU A 161 12.30 11.32 0.78
CA LEU A 161 13.45 11.78 1.56
C LEU A 161 13.01 12.69 2.71
N LEU A 162 12.05 13.58 2.45
CA LEU A 162 11.50 14.46 3.47
C LEU A 162 10.83 13.66 4.59
N GLU A 163 10.04 12.63 4.25
CA GLU A 163 9.36 11.78 5.23
C GLU A 163 10.33 10.92 6.04
N ILE A 164 11.39 10.39 5.40
CA ILE A 164 12.32 9.47 6.08
C ILE A 164 13.35 10.22 6.93
N PHE A 165 13.88 11.34 6.44
CA PHE A 165 15.06 12.00 7.02
C PHE A 165 14.74 13.28 7.78
N THR A 166 13.48 13.70 7.90
CA THR A 166 13.11 14.86 8.72
C THR A 166 12.23 14.45 9.90
N ASN A 167 12.41 15.13 11.03
CA ASN A 167 11.64 14.86 12.25
C ASN A 167 10.15 15.26 12.13
N LYS A 168 9.83 16.17 11.23
CA LYS A 168 8.47 16.71 11.08
C LYS A 168 7.59 15.88 10.16
N GLY A 169 8.20 15.13 9.23
CA GLY A 169 7.45 14.45 8.16
C GLY A 169 6.67 15.41 7.26
N ILE A 170 5.95 14.88 6.30
CA ILE A 170 5.15 15.69 5.35
C ILE A 170 3.73 15.18 5.13
N GLY A 171 3.34 14.10 5.82
CA GLY A 171 2.04 13.46 5.62
C GLY A 171 1.41 13.00 6.92
N THR A 172 0.67 11.91 6.85
CA THR A 172 0.06 11.24 8.00
C THR A 172 0.68 9.88 8.20
N MET A 173 1.26 9.65 9.36
CA MET A 173 1.71 8.33 9.82
C MET A 173 0.58 7.63 10.57
N ILE A 174 0.37 6.33 10.29
CA ILE A 174 -0.54 5.49 11.07
C ILE A 174 0.31 4.40 11.75
N MET A 175 0.04 4.15 13.03
CA MET A 175 0.76 3.21 13.88
C MET A 175 -0.18 2.46 14.82
N LYS A 176 0.27 1.35 15.39
CA LYS A 176 -0.55 0.58 16.36
C LYS A 176 -0.79 1.37 17.64
N GLU A 177 0.28 1.91 18.23
CA GLU A 177 0.26 2.70 19.48
C GLU A 177 1.20 3.89 19.33
N LYS A 178 0.88 5.01 19.97
CA LYS A 178 1.81 6.15 20.05
C LYS A 178 3.01 5.79 20.94
N VAL A 179 4.20 6.00 20.41
CA VAL A 179 5.46 5.85 21.16
C VAL A 179 5.68 7.07 22.02
#